data_e49e097338c4e1d9016919e21752188e
#
_entry.id   e49e097338c4e1d9016919e21752188e
#
_cell.length_a   1.000
_cell.length_b   1.000
_cell.length_c   1.000
_cell.angle_alpha   90.00
_cell.angle_beta   90.00
_cell.angle_gamma   90.00
#
_symmetry.space_group_name_H-M   'P 1'
#
loop_
_entity.id
_entity.type
_entity.pdbx_description
1 polymer ?
#
loop_
_entity_poly.entity_id
_entity_poly.type
_entity_poly.pdbx_seq_one_letter_code
_entity_poly.pdbx_strand_id
1 'polypeptide(L)'
;MERRELANKIEQVCEIMRRDGLTILGYMEQLSWLIFLKIFEDLEKNYKLEAEFEGREYEPIIDPKFSWSNWARKDMRAEDLKNFIERDLLPYLRELKGSRERNLIATVFAEIRQQMRDPFNLKEVISMLNDIDFTNPKDSHTLSQLYEELLMMMGREGGAAGEYYTPRPLVRLMVKIVNPKIGETVFDPLCGSCGFLVESFKHMKEQRKLTTEEYRILLEKTFYGQELKAIPYLIGTMNCILHGLLLPNIVRKDTFEEDVSGTPSQRFDVILTNPPFGGSVAEHLRDNLPVPTSSTELAALQYCMRKLKKGGRCGIVLPEGVLFRGGAYKKVKMELLKEFNVHTIISLPSGTFAYIAPKGGSGPKANLVFFDRTGPTKEIWYYELVPPNRENYTKANPVQDDHLIDCYEKWKNKEVSENSWIVSIEEIRERDYDLTARNPNKKQELIYVEPEELVESILEKERHILEVLEEIRNILGGER
;
A
#
# COMPACT_ATOMS: atom_id res chain seq x y z
N MET A 1 -7.87 14.46 -24.67
CA MET A 1 -6.68 15.31 -24.31
C MET A 1 -5.41 14.53 -24.58
N GLU A 2 -4.30 15.16 -25.01
CA GLU A 2 -3.02 14.45 -25.09
C GLU A 2 -2.45 14.21 -23.70
N ARG A 3 -1.74 13.06 -23.50
CA ARG A 3 -1.15 12.70 -22.19
C ARG A 3 -0.34 13.84 -21.58
N ARG A 4 0.46 14.53 -22.39
CA ARG A 4 1.30 15.66 -21.95
C ARG A 4 0.47 16.86 -21.45
N GLU A 5 -0.64 17.12 -22.11
CA GLU A 5 -1.54 18.21 -21.74
C GLU A 5 -2.23 17.92 -20.40
N LEU A 6 -2.71 16.68 -20.21
CA LEU A 6 -3.32 16.26 -18.94
C LEU A 6 -2.29 16.26 -17.79
N ALA A 7 -1.07 15.76 -18.04
CA ALA A 7 0.02 15.80 -17.05
C ALA A 7 0.33 17.24 -16.61
N ASN A 8 0.51 18.14 -17.55
CA ASN A 8 0.76 19.56 -17.27
C ASN A 8 -0.40 20.18 -16.45
N LYS A 9 -1.64 19.82 -16.77
CA LYS A 9 -2.83 20.33 -16.05
C LYS A 9 -2.85 19.84 -14.59
N ILE A 10 -2.58 18.56 -14.35
CA ILE A 10 -2.51 18.00 -12.97
C ILE A 10 -1.34 18.61 -12.20
N GLU A 11 -0.18 18.79 -12.85
CA GLU A 11 0.97 19.45 -12.25
C GLU A 11 0.65 20.90 -11.84
N GLN A 12 -0.03 21.66 -12.70
CA GLN A 12 -0.49 23.02 -12.38
C GLN A 12 -1.47 23.02 -11.21
N VAL A 13 -2.42 22.08 -11.15
CA VAL A 13 -3.35 21.92 -10.00
C VAL A 13 -2.56 21.68 -8.71
N CYS A 14 -1.60 20.77 -8.71
CA CYS A 14 -0.74 20.52 -7.55
C CYS A 14 0.08 21.76 -7.16
N GLU A 15 0.58 22.53 -8.14
CA GLU A 15 1.33 23.76 -7.89
C GLU A 15 0.47 24.86 -7.24
N ILE A 16 -0.78 25.02 -7.68
CA ILE A 16 -1.74 25.96 -7.07
C ILE A 16 -1.97 25.54 -5.59
N MET A 17 -2.22 24.26 -5.33
CA MET A 17 -2.44 23.73 -3.97
C MET A 17 -1.20 23.91 -3.08
N ARG A 18 0.01 23.69 -3.62
CA ARG A 18 1.28 23.90 -2.91
C ARG A 18 1.47 25.39 -2.57
N ARG A 19 1.19 26.27 -3.51
CA ARG A 19 1.24 27.72 -3.31
C ARG A 19 0.25 28.20 -2.26
N ASP A 20 -0.90 27.53 -2.12
CA ASP A 20 -1.89 27.74 -1.05
C ASP A 20 -1.43 27.21 0.32
N GLY A 21 -0.26 26.59 0.40
CA GLY A 21 0.38 26.10 1.63
C GLY A 21 0.12 24.64 1.98
N LEU A 22 -0.41 23.85 1.04
CA LEU A 22 -0.64 22.42 1.27
C LEU A 22 0.65 21.59 1.13
N THR A 23 0.81 20.63 2.03
CA THR A 23 1.82 19.57 1.88
C THR A 23 1.41 18.59 0.79
N ILE A 24 2.33 17.70 0.39
CA ILE A 24 2.01 16.67 -0.62
C ILE A 24 0.83 15.79 -0.19
N LEU A 25 0.77 15.40 1.08
CA LEU A 25 -0.36 14.63 1.62
C LEU A 25 -1.66 15.44 1.58
N GLY A 26 -1.58 16.73 1.90
CA GLY A 26 -2.73 17.64 1.86
C GLY A 26 -3.28 17.82 0.43
N TYR A 27 -2.43 18.10 -0.56
CA TYR A 27 -2.96 18.24 -1.93
C TYR A 27 -3.38 16.90 -2.55
N MET A 28 -2.76 15.78 -2.17
CA MET A 28 -3.25 14.46 -2.56
C MET A 28 -4.64 14.18 -2.01
N GLU A 29 -4.92 14.55 -0.75
CA GLU A 29 -6.25 14.45 -0.16
C GLU A 29 -7.25 15.33 -0.93
N GLN A 30 -6.93 16.63 -1.14
CA GLN A 30 -7.82 17.57 -1.84
C GLN A 30 -8.09 17.12 -3.29
N LEU A 31 -7.06 16.76 -4.02
CA LEU A 31 -7.18 16.28 -5.40
C LEU A 31 -8.04 15.00 -5.46
N SER A 32 -7.81 14.07 -4.54
CA SER A 32 -8.52 12.78 -4.52
C SER A 32 -10.02 12.94 -4.33
N TRP A 33 -10.49 13.73 -3.36
CA TRP A 33 -11.93 13.87 -3.15
C TRP A 33 -12.61 14.71 -4.25
N LEU A 34 -11.92 15.70 -4.82
CA LEU A 34 -12.45 16.48 -5.95
C LEU A 34 -12.63 15.59 -7.19
N ILE A 35 -11.61 14.81 -7.54
CA ILE A 35 -11.68 13.87 -8.66
C ILE A 35 -12.74 12.80 -8.40
N PHE A 36 -12.84 12.29 -7.15
CA PHE A 36 -13.86 11.32 -6.75
C PHE A 36 -15.26 11.79 -7.08
N LEU A 37 -15.63 13.01 -6.67
CA LEU A 37 -16.97 13.55 -6.92
C LEU A 37 -17.27 13.74 -8.41
N LYS A 38 -16.27 14.16 -9.17
CA LYS A 38 -16.46 14.33 -10.62
C LYS A 38 -16.62 12.99 -11.35
N ILE A 39 -15.79 11.99 -11.03
CA ILE A 39 -15.93 10.64 -11.59
C ILE A 39 -17.26 10.03 -11.17
N PHE A 40 -17.67 10.25 -9.92
CA PHE A 40 -18.91 9.69 -9.39
C PHE A 40 -20.14 10.21 -10.13
N GLU A 41 -20.18 11.51 -10.50
CA GLU A 41 -21.24 12.04 -11.34
C GLU A 41 -21.31 11.35 -12.73
N ASP A 42 -20.15 11.06 -13.31
CA ASP A 42 -20.11 10.36 -14.62
C ASP A 42 -20.57 8.90 -14.51
N LEU A 43 -20.25 8.24 -13.40
CA LEU A 43 -20.80 6.91 -13.08
C LEU A 43 -22.33 6.95 -12.89
N GLU A 44 -22.83 7.95 -12.22
CA GLU A 44 -24.26 8.13 -11.98
C GLU A 44 -25.04 8.32 -13.27
N LYS A 45 -24.46 9.01 -14.26
CA LYS A 45 -25.05 9.10 -15.62
C LYS A 45 -25.18 7.74 -16.29
N ASN A 46 -24.18 6.86 -16.12
CA ASN A 46 -24.23 5.51 -16.66
C ASN A 46 -25.31 4.65 -15.97
N TYR A 47 -25.40 4.69 -14.64
CA TYR A 47 -26.44 4.00 -13.90
C TYR A 47 -27.86 4.45 -14.29
N LYS A 48 -28.03 5.74 -14.56
CA LYS A 48 -29.29 6.29 -15.04
C LYS A 48 -29.64 5.73 -16.44
N LEU A 49 -28.67 5.71 -17.35
CA LEU A 49 -28.86 5.12 -18.69
C LEU A 49 -29.20 3.61 -18.62
N GLU A 50 -28.50 2.85 -17.78
CA GLU A 50 -28.80 1.43 -17.57
C GLU A 50 -30.21 1.22 -17.03
N ALA A 51 -30.64 2.01 -16.04
CA ALA A 51 -31.99 1.93 -15.50
C ALA A 51 -33.06 2.29 -16.55
N GLU A 52 -32.81 3.29 -17.38
CA GLU A 52 -33.68 3.66 -18.51
C GLU A 52 -33.80 2.50 -19.54
N PHE A 53 -32.69 1.83 -19.88
CA PHE A 53 -32.69 0.66 -20.77
C PHE A 53 -33.46 -0.51 -20.19
N GLU A 54 -33.41 -0.71 -18.87
CA GLU A 54 -34.13 -1.77 -18.17
C GLU A 54 -35.59 -1.38 -17.82
N GLY A 55 -36.04 -0.18 -18.17
CA GLY A 55 -37.36 0.34 -17.85
C GLY A 55 -37.62 0.54 -16.36
N ARG A 56 -36.55 0.75 -15.57
CA ARG A 56 -36.63 1.03 -14.13
C ARG A 56 -36.56 2.54 -13.88
N GLU A 57 -37.25 3.00 -12.85
CA GLU A 57 -37.06 4.34 -12.32
C GLU A 57 -35.69 4.44 -11.64
N TYR A 58 -34.94 5.50 -11.93
CA TYR A 58 -33.62 5.75 -11.34
C TYR A 58 -33.72 6.77 -10.20
N GLU A 59 -33.32 6.36 -9.00
CA GLU A 59 -33.14 7.25 -7.86
C GLU A 59 -31.69 7.71 -7.80
N PRO A 60 -31.42 9.05 -7.87
CA PRO A 60 -30.05 9.57 -7.77
C PRO A 60 -29.36 9.18 -6.45
N ILE A 61 -28.11 8.76 -6.53
CA ILE A 61 -27.28 8.43 -5.37
C ILE A 61 -26.95 9.69 -4.60
N ILE A 62 -26.54 10.75 -5.31
CA ILE A 62 -26.32 12.10 -4.79
C ILE A 62 -27.48 12.98 -5.26
N ASP A 63 -28.10 13.73 -4.32
CA ASP A 63 -29.11 14.71 -4.68
C ASP A 63 -28.57 15.65 -5.77
N PRO A 64 -29.32 15.90 -6.86
CA PRO A 64 -28.88 16.76 -7.95
C PRO A 64 -28.33 18.13 -7.52
N LYS A 65 -28.81 18.71 -6.44
CA LYS A 65 -28.28 19.96 -5.87
C LYS A 65 -26.77 19.85 -5.55
N PHE A 66 -26.30 18.66 -5.16
CA PHE A 66 -24.93 18.38 -4.75
C PHE A 66 -24.10 17.71 -5.84
N SER A 67 -24.68 17.46 -7.04
CA SER A 67 -23.93 16.91 -8.18
C SER A 67 -22.86 17.91 -8.64
N TRP A 68 -21.71 17.40 -9.07
CA TRP A 68 -20.55 18.20 -9.44
C TRP A 68 -20.88 19.34 -10.41
N SER A 69 -21.63 19.08 -11.49
CA SER A 69 -22.00 20.06 -12.50
C SER A 69 -22.87 21.19 -12.00
N ASN A 70 -23.57 21.03 -10.86
CA ASN A 70 -24.45 22.02 -10.30
C ASN A 70 -23.74 23.06 -9.43
N TRP A 71 -22.61 22.73 -8.82
CA TRP A 71 -21.86 23.64 -7.94
C TRP A 71 -20.48 24.01 -8.47
N ALA A 72 -19.81 23.15 -9.25
CA ALA A 72 -18.48 23.39 -9.82
C ALA A 72 -18.54 24.31 -11.05
N ARG A 73 -19.33 25.40 -10.98
CA ARG A 73 -19.61 26.27 -12.11
C ARG A 73 -18.68 27.49 -12.15
N LYS A 74 -18.35 27.92 -13.38
CA LYS A 74 -17.48 29.08 -13.60
C LYS A 74 -18.10 30.43 -13.13
N ASP A 75 -19.43 30.53 -13.13
CA ASP A 75 -20.17 31.74 -12.73
C ASP A 75 -20.37 31.89 -11.21
N MET A 76 -20.17 30.83 -10.41
CA MET A 76 -20.24 30.91 -8.95
C MET A 76 -19.10 31.78 -8.39
N ARG A 77 -19.37 32.67 -7.43
CA ARG A 77 -18.32 33.46 -6.77
C ARG A 77 -17.43 32.58 -5.92
N ALA A 78 -16.13 32.89 -5.82
CA ALA A 78 -15.15 32.05 -5.15
C ALA A 78 -15.48 31.80 -3.65
N GLU A 79 -15.88 32.83 -2.94
CA GLU A 79 -16.29 32.74 -1.53
C GLU A 79 -17.58 31.91 -1.36
N ASP A 80 -18.55 32.08 -2.25
CA ASP A 80 -19.82 31.32 -2.21
C ASP A 80 -19.55 29.84 -2.48
N LEU A 81 -18.66 29.52 -3.42
CA LEU A 81 -18.21 28.15 -3.72
C LEU A 81 -17.56 27.50 -2.50
N LYS A 82 -16.60 28.18 -1.87
CA LYS A 82 -15.94 27.68 -0.67
C LYS A 82 -16.92 27.44 0.47
N ASN A 83 -17.80 28.40 0.74
CA ASN A 83 -18.85 28.30 1.76
C ASN A 83 -19.80 27.13 1.49
N PHE A 84 -20.24 26.94 0.24
CA PHE A 84 -21.09 25.82 -0.16
C PHE A 84 -20.39 24.47 0.10
N ILE A 85 -19.13 24.32 -0.28
CA ILE A 85 -18.37 23.10 -0.05
C ILE A 85 -18.28 22.81 1.46
N GLU A 86 -17.93 23.80 2.28
CA GLU A 86 -17.68 23.60 3.71
C GLU A 86 -18.96 23.40 4.53
N ARG A 87 -20.03 24.11 4.20
CA ARG A 87 -21.24 24.17 5.03
C ARG A 87 -22.39 23.30 4.53
N ASP A 88 -22.46 23.05 3.22
CA ASP A 88 -23.56 22.31 2.62
C ASP A 88 -23.09 20.96 2.05
N LEU A 89 -22.10 20.94 1.14
CA LEU A 89 -21.70 19.74 0.40
C LEU A 89 -21.04 18.67 1.30
N LEU A 90 -19.96 19.01 1.99
CA LEU A 90 -19.25 18.03 2.83
C LEU A 90 -20.10 17.47 3.97
N PRO A 91 -20.92 18.27 4.71
CA PRO A 91 -21.86 17.73 5.68
C PRO A 91 -22.89 16.79 5.05
N TYR A 92 -23.49 17.14 3.91
CA TYR A 92 -24.44 16.28 3.20
C TYR A 92 -23.82 14.92 2.83
N LEU A 93 -22.61 14.90 2.24
CA LEU A 93 -21.93 13.67 1.83
C LEU A 93 -21.63 12.73 3.01
N ARG A 94 -21.34 13.26 4.19
CA ARG A 94 -21.09 12.47 5.42
C ARG A 94 -22.34 11.76 5.95
N GLU A 95 -23.52 12.29 5.67
CA GLU A 95 -24.79 11.78 6.20
C GLU A 95 -25.47 10.79 5.27
N LEU A 96 -24.93 10.54 4.08
CA LEU A 96 -25.48 9.62 3.10
C LEU A 96 -25.62 8.20 3.66
N LYS A 97 -26.77 7.54 3.41
CA LYS A 97 -27.08 6.18 3.90
C LYS A 97 -28.00 5.46 2.90
N GLY A 98 -28.06 4.13 3.02
CA GLY A 98 -29.08 3.30 2.37
C GLY A 98 -28.54 2.38 1.30
N SER A 99 -27.76 2.87 0.33
CA SER A 99 -27.14 2.00 -0.69
C SER A 99 -25.63 1.80 -0.39
N ARG A 100 -25.02 0.82 -1.10
CA ARG A 100 -23.58 0.57 -1.02
C ARG A 100 -22.77 1.79 -1.46
N GLU A 101 -23.21 2.45 -2.51
CA GLU A 101 -22.60 3.65 -3.08
C GLU A 101 -22.69 4.82 -2.09
N ARG A 102 -23.87 5.07 -1.53
CA ARG A 102 -24.07 6.10 -0.51
C ARG A 102 -23.21 5.89 0.73
N ASN A 103 -23.13 4.63 1.20
CA ASN A 103 -22.29 4.27 2.35
C ASN A 103 -20.80 4.44 2.05
N LEU A 104 -20.34 4.11 0.83
CA LEU A 104 -18.97 4.36 0.39
C LEU A 104 -18.65 5.85 0.43
N ILE A 105 -19.52 6.69 -0.15
CA ILE A 105 -19.34 8.15 -0.15
C ILE A 105 -19.25 8.66 1.29
N ALA A 106 -20.20 8.29 2.16
CA ALA A 106 -20.21 8.73 3.55
C ALA A 106 -18.92 8.35 4.28
N THR A 107 -18.41 7.12 4.06
CA THR A 107 -17.17 6.65 4.68
C THR A 107 -15.96 7.42 4.16
N VAL A 108 -15.89 7.65 2.85
CA VAL A 108 -14.83 8.45 2.21
C VAL A 108 -14.80 9.87 2.79
N PHE A 109 -15.97 10.50 2.92
CA PHE A 109 -16.06 11.91 3.33
C PHE A 109 -16.11 12.13 4.85
N ALA A 110 -16.13 11.07 5.67
CA ALA A 110 -16.31 11.17 7.13
C ALA A 110 -15.35 12.17 7.81
N GLU A 111 -14.10 12.21 7.40
CA GLU A 111 -13.06 13.07 8.00
C GLU A 111 -12.47 14.10 7.02
N ILE A 112 -12.89 14.09 5.75
CA ILE A 112 -12.37 15.01 4.74
C ILE A 112 -12.77 16.43 5.10
N ARG A 113 -11.82 17.35 4.98
CA ARG A 113 -12.01 18.79 5.15
C ARG A 113 -11.46 19.51 3.94
N GLN A 114 -12.14 20.58 3.54
CA GLN A 114 -11.58 21.51 2.59
C GLN A 114 -10.43 22.26 3.28
N GLN A 115 -9.20 22.18 2.72
CA GLN A 115 -7.98 22.69 3.35
C GLN A 115 -7.41 23.92 2.63
N MET A 116 -7.84 24.22 1.42
CA MET A 116 -7.39 25.39 0.69
C MET A 116 -7.91 26.68 1.34
N ARG A 117 -6.99 27.60 1.60
CA ARG A 117 -7.27 28.82 2.34
C ARG A 117 -7.88 29.89 1.43
N ASP A 118 -7.29 30.05 0.26
CA ASP A 118 -7.71 31.06 -0.71
C ASP A 118 -8.87 30.52 -1.58
N PRO A 119 -10.08 31.15 -1.53
CA PRO A 119 -11.23 30.74 -2.33
C PRO A 119 -10.98 30.84 -3.84
N PHE A 120 -10.12 31.78 -4.28
CA PHE A 120 -9.79 31.93 -5.70
C PHE A 120 -8.93 30.77 -6.19
N ASN A 121 -7.92 30.34 -5.42
CA ASN A 121 -7.13 29.14 -5.71
C ASN A 121 -8.01 27.89 -5.78
N LEU A 122 -8.94 27.71 -4.84
CA LEU A 122 -9.89 26.60 -4.83
C LEU A 122 -10.75 26.60 -6.09
N LYS A 123 -11.30 27.76 -6.47
CA LYS A 123 -12.10 27.90 -7.68
C LYS A 123 -11.29 27.62 -8.95
N GLU A 124 -10.04 28.06 -9.02
CA GLU A 124 -9.14 27.79 -10.13
C GLU A 124 -8.89 26.29 -10.30
N VAL A 125 -8.57 25.59 -9.22
CA VAL A 125 -8.40 24.12 -9.19
C VAL A 125 -9.65 23.42 -9.71
N ILE A 126 -10.83 23.76 -9.20
CA ILE A 126 -12.10 23.16 -9.62
C ILE A 126 -12.37 23.45 -11.10
N SER A 127 -12.10 24.67 -11.58
CA SER A 127 -12.25 25.03 -12.98
C SER A 127 -11.32 24.20 -13.89
N MET A 128 -10.07 23.97 -13.49
CA MET A 128 -9.13 23.14 -14.24
C MET A 128 -9.56 21.68 -14.30
N LEU A 129 -10.09 21.14 -13.19
CA LEU A 129 -10.63 19.78 -13.15
C LEU A 129 -11.88 19.62 -14.04
N ASN A 130 -12.71 20.67 -14.16
CA ASN A 130 -13.88 20.65 -15.05
C ASN A 130 -13.54 20.37 -16.52
N ASP A 131 -12.36 20.81 -16.97
CA ASP A 131 -11.93 20.61 -18.35
C ASP A 131 -11.43 19.19 -18.65
N ILE A 132 -11.33 18.31 -17.65
CA ILE A 132 -10.90 16.92 -17.82
C ILE A 132 -12.13 16.04 -18.06
N ASP A 133 -12.13 15.26 -19.12
CA ASP A 133 -13.18 14.29 -19.43
C ASP A 133 -12.82 12.90 -18.91
N PHE A 134 -13.39 12.51 -17.78
CA PHE A 134 -13.15 11.21 -17.14
C PHE A 134 -13.93 10.06 -17.79
N THR A 135 -14.87 10.35 -18.70
CA THR A 135 -15.61 9.32 -19.46
C THR A 135 -14.77 8.80 -20.63
N ASN A 136 -13.78 9.57 -21.09
CA ASN A 136 -12.88 9.16 -22.16
C ASN A 136 -11.88 8.10 -21.65
N PRO A 137 -11.85 6.86 -22.17
CA PRO A 137 -10.95 5.81 -21.71
C PRO A 137 -9.45 6.18 -21.77
N LYS A 138 -9.04 7.02 -22.73
CA LYS A 138 -7.64 7.49 -22.85
C LYS A 138 -7.29 8.43 -21.70
N ASP A 139 -8.17 9.37 -21.38
CA ASP A 139 -7.95 10.34 -20.30
C ASP A 139 -8.00 9.64 -18.95
N SER A 140 -8.93 8.72 -18.72
CA SER A 140 -9.01 7.89 -17.51
C SER A 140 -7.74 7.03 -17.31
N HIS A 141 -7.23 6.39 -18.36
CA HIS A 141 -5.98 5.63 -18.28
C HIS A 141 -4.77 6.52 -17.98
N THR A 142 -4.68 7.67 -18.63
CA THR A 142 -3.60 8.64 -18.36
C THR A 142 -3.67 9.16 -16.94
N LEU A 143 -4.88 9.48 -16.44
CA LEU A 143 -5.07 9.94 -15.07
C LEU A 143 -4.65 8.88 -14.04
N SER A 144 -4.98 7.60 -14.27
CA SER A 144 -4.55 6.53 -13.37
C SER A 144 -3.03 6.42 -13.28
N GLN A 145 -2.32 6.62 -14.40
CA GLN A 145 -0.86 6.65 -14.43
C GLN A 145 -0.30 7.86 -13.67
N LEU A 146 -0.86 9.06 -13.90
CA LEU A 146 -0.45 10.28 -13.21
C LEU A 146 -0.71 10.18 -11.70
N TYR A 147 -1.83 9.57 -11.31
CA TYR A 147 -2.14 9.34 -9.90
C TYR A 147 -1.12 8.42 -9.23
N GLU A 148 -0.70 7.35 -9.92
CA GLU A 148 0.39 6.48 -9.44
C GLU A 148 1.73 7.24 -9.33
N GLU A 149 2.04 8.14 -10.26
CA GLU A 149 3.23 9.00 -10.19
C GLU A 149 3.17 9.93 -8.95
N LEU A 150 2.00 10.52 -8.67
CA LEU A 150 1.78 11.32 -7.47
C LEU A 150 1.90 10.50 -6.19
N LEU A 151 1.37 9.27 -6.16
CA LEU A 151 1.54 8.34 -5.03
C LEU A 151 3.01 8.00 -4.80
N MET A 152 3.77 7.78 -5.87
CA MET A 152 5.21 7.56 -5.78
C MET A 152 5.95 8.80 -5.23
N MET A 153 5.59 10.00 -5.68
CA MET A 153 6.16 11.26 -5.15
C MET A 153 5.82 11.45 -3.68
N MET A 154 4.58 11.21 -3.28
CA MET A 154 4.14 11.21 -1.89
C MET A 154 4.97 10.24 -1.04
N GLY A 155 5.19 9.02 -1.53
CA GLY A 155 6.08 8.06 -0.91
C GLY A 155 7.49 8.61 -0.73
N ARG A 156 8.07 9.25 -1.75
CA ARG A 156 9.44 9.78 -1.72
C ARG A 156 9.67 10.92 -0.72
N GLU A 157 8.66 11.71 -0.40
CA GLU A 157 8.79 12.73 0.65
C GLU A 157 9.05 12.12 2.04
N GLY A 158 8.63 10.87 2.25
CA GLY A 158 8.91 10.12 3.47
C GLY A 158 8.03 10.51 4.66
N GLY A 159 8.43 10.08 5.87
CA GLY A 159 7.63 10.26 7.07
C GLY A 159 6.31 9.50 7.01
N ALA A 160 5.25 10.05 7.61
CA ALA A 160 3.93 9.42 7.64
C ALA A 160 3.34 9.11 6.25
N ALA A 161 3.68 9.88 5.23
CA ALA A 161 3.22 9.66 3.86
C ALA A 161 3.88 8.44 3.19
N GLY A 162 5.14 8.16 3.52
CA GLY A 162 5.89 7.01 2.99
C GLY A 162 5.37 5.66 3.47
N GLU A 163 4.73 5.61 4.64
CA GLU A 163 4.16 4.38 5.21
C GLU A 163 3.04 3.77 4.35
N TYR A 164 2.37 4.57 3.52
CA TYR A 164 1.22 4.13 2.73
C TYR A 164 1.57 3.71 1.30
N TYR A 165 2.84 3.78 0.95
CA TYR A 165 3.31 3.46 -0.39
C TYR A 165 4.29 2.29 -0.40
N THR A 166 3.93 1.23 -1.12
CA THR A 166 4.85 0.12 -1.43
C THR A 166 5.41 0.30 -2.83
N PRO A 167 6.75 0.21 -3.04
CA PRO A 167 7.35 0.30 -4.36
C PRO A 167 6.67 -0.65 -5.36
N ARG A 168 6.13 -0.13 -6.44
CA ARG A 168 5.32 -0.89 -7.41
C ARG A 168 6.06 -2.07 -8.06
N PRO A 169 7.37 -2.01 -8.35
CA PRO A 169 8.09 -3.19 -8.81
C PRO A 169 7.99 -4.38 -7.84
N LEU A 170 8.10 -4.15 -6.52
CA LEU A 170 7.94 -5.21 -5.52
C LEU A 170 6.50 -5.74 -5.50
N VAL A 171 5.50 -4.86 -5.56
CA VAL A 171 4.09 -5.26 -5.63
C VAL A 171 3.85 -6.17 -6.83
N ARG A 172 4.34 -5.79 -8.02
CA ARG A 172 4.23 -6.59 -9.24
C ARG A 172 4.93 -7.94 -9.14
N LEU A 173 6.14 -7.98 -8.55
CA LEU A 173 6.83 -9.25 -8.30
C LEU A 173 6.01 -10.16 -7.38
N MET A 174 5.51 -9.61 -6.26
CA MET A 174 4.72 -10.39 -5.30
C MET A 174 3.42 -10.92 -5.92
N VAL A 175 2.72 -10.10 -6.70
CA VAL A 175 1.52 -10.51 -7.45
C VAL A 175 1.84 -11.62 -8.46
N LYS A 176 2.96 -11.51 -9.21
CA LYS A 176 3.39 -12.55 -10.16
C LYS A 176 3.72 -13.88 -9.46
N ILE A 177 4.38 -13.84 -8.30
CA ILE A 177 4.75 -15.03 -7.52
C ILE A 177 3.50 -15.70 -6.94
N VAL A 178 2.61 -14.95 -6.30
CA VAL A 178 1.38 -15.48 -5.70
C VAL A 178 0.36 -15.86 -6.78
N ASN A 179 0.37 -15.14 -7.91
CA ASN A 179 -0.40 -15.43 -9.13
C ASN A 179 -1.89 -15.66 -8.87
N PRO A 180 -2.64 -14.65 -8.41
CA PRO A 180 -4.07 -14.75 -8.19
C PRO A 180 -4.81 -15.11 -9.49
N LYS A 181 -5.82 -16.00 -9.40
CA LYS A 181 -6.56 -16.52 -10.54
C LYS A 181 -8.00 -16.03 -10.57
N ILE A 182 -8.57 -15.95 -11.77
CA ILE A 182 -10.00 -15.63 -11.93
C ILE A 182 -10.84 -16.57 -11.08
N GLY A 183 -11.75 -16.00 -10.29
CA GLY A 183 -12.61 -16.72 -9.35
C GLY A 183 -12.08 -16.82 -7.92
N GLU A 184 -10.81 -16.46 -7.68
CA GLU A 184 -10.25 -16.38 -6.33
C GLU A 184 -10.52 -15.01 -5.71
N THR A 185 -10.57 -14.97 -4.38
CA THR A 185 -10.64 -13.74 -3.58
C THR A 185 -9.26 -13.28 -3.18
N VAL A 186 -8.99 -11.98 -3.34
CA VAL A 186 -7.71 -11.32 -2.98
C VAL A 186 -7.96 -10.35 -1.84
N PHE A 187 -7.14 -10.43 -0.81
CA PHE A 187 -7.29 -9.60 0.38
C PHE A 187 -5.99 -8.92 0.79
N ASP A 188 -6.08 -7.65 1.12
CA ASP A 188 -5.01 -6.87 1.77
C ASP A 188 -5.53 -6.30 3.09
N PRO A 189 -5.13 -6.86 4.24
CA PRO A 189 -5.63 -6.41 5.56
C PRO A 189 -5.10 -5.05 6.01
N LEU A 190 -4.10 -4.48 5.34
CA LEU A 190 -3.45 -3.21 5.68
C LEU A 190 -3.13 -2.44 4.39
N CYS A 191 -4.20 -2.16 3.61
CA CYS A 191 -4.09 -1.92 2.18
C CYS A 191 -3.48 -0.55 1.78
N GLY A 192 -3.39 0.41 2.68
CA GLY A 192 -2.83 1.72 2.39
C GLY A 192 -3.38 2.34 1.10
N SER A 193 -2.51 2.58 0.12
CA SER A 193 -2.89 3.06 -1.23
C SER A 193 -3.45 1.98 -2.16
N CYS A 194 -3.81 0.80 -1.66
CA CYS A 194 -4.38 -0.33 -2.40
C CYS A 194 -3.53 -0.86 -3.57
N GLY A 195 -2.21 -0.71 -3.49
CA GLY A 195 -1.32 -1.12 -4.57
C GLY A 195 -1.42 -2.60 -4.92
N PHE A 196 -1.50 -3.49 -3.92
CA PHE A 196 -1.64 -4.93 -4.14
C PHE A 196 -2.97 -5.28 -4.80
N LEU A 197 -4.07 -4.63 -4.41
CA LEU A 197 -5.39 -4.89 -5.00
C LEU A 197 -5.44 -4.44 -6.46
N VAL A 198 -4.93 -3.25 -6.76
CA VAL A 198 -4.86 -2.70 -8.12
C VAL A 198 -3.99 -3.56 -9.04
N GLU A 199 -2.78 -3.93 -8.61
CA GLU A 199 -1.87 -4.74 -9.43
C GLU A 199 -2.41 -6.18 -9.58
N SER A 200 -3.09 -6.74 -8.56
CA SER A 200 -3.79 -8.03 -8.69
C SER A 200 -4.94 -7.97 -9.69
N PHE A 201 -5.72 -6.88 -9.70
CA PHE A 201 -6.78 -6.66 -10.68
C PHE A 201 -6.22 -6.61 -12.12
N LYS A 202 -5.16 -5.83 -12.36
CA LYS A 202 -4.48 -5.78 -13.65
C LYS A 202 -4.00 -7.16 -14.08
N HIS A 203 -3.29 -7.87 -13.19
CA HIS A 203 -2.76 -9.20 -13.44
C HIS A 203 -3.86 -10.21 -13.80
N MET A 204 -4.98 -10.24 -13.06
CA MET A 204 -6.08 -11.17 -13.31
C MET A 204 -6.82 -10.83 -14.62
N LYS A 205 -7.03 -9.55 -14.92
CA LYS A 205 -7.68 -9.08 -16.15
C LYS A 205 -6.90 -9.45 -17.41
N GLU A 206 -5.57 -9.51 -17.32
CA GLU A 206 -4.67 -9.82 -18.44
C GLU A 206 -4.49 -11.32 -18.69
N GLN A 207 -4.89 -12.20 -17.76
CA GLN A 207 -4.66 -13.63 -17.89
C GLN A 207 -5.35 -14.25 -19.11
N ARG A 208 -6.56 -13.82 -19.39
CA ARG A 208 -7.38 -14.26 -20.53
C ARG A 208 -8.59 -13.34 -20.76
N LYS A 209 -9.24 -13.50 -21.89
CA LYS A 209 -10.53 -12.84 -22.14
C LYS A 209 -11.58 -13.39 -21.15
N LEU A 210 -12.29 -12.49 -20.49
CA LEU A 210 -13.33 -12.79 -19.50
C LEU A 210 -14.72 -12.75 -20.14
N THR A 211 -15.63 -13.58 -19.65
CA THR A 211 -17.06 -13.43 -19.90
C THR A 211 -17.60 -12.23 -19.11
N THR A 212 -18.78 -11.76 -19.45
CA THR A 212 -19.45 -10.65 -18.73
C THR A 212 -19.64 -10.98 -17.26
N GLU A 213 -20.06 -12.20 -16.94
CA GLU A 213 -20.28 -12.63 -15.56
C GLU A 213 -18.97 -12.75 -14.77
N GLU A 214 -17.91 -13.29 -15.38
CA GLU A 214 -16.59 -13.32 -14.73
C GLU A 214 -16.04 -11.92 -14.48
N TYR A 215 -16.26 -11.01 -15.41
CA TYR A 215 -15.85 -9.62 -15.24
C TYR A 215 -16.64 -8.95 -14.11
N ARG A 216 -17.94 -9.21 -14.00
CA ARG A 216 -18.78 -8.73 -12.89
C ARG A 216 -18.30 -9.28 -11.54
N ILE A 217 -18.00 -10.58 -11.44
CA ILE A 217 -17.44 -11.21 -10.24
C ILE A 217 -16.09 -10.58 -9.88
N LEU A 218 -15.22 -10.35 -10.88
CA LEU A 218 -13.92 -9.72 -10.70
C LEU A 218 -14.06 -8.32 -10.07
N LEU A 219 -15.04 -7.52 -10.52
CA LEU A 219 -15.25 -6.17 -10.01
C LEU A 219 -15.88 -6.15 -8.62
N GLU A 220 -16.85 -7.04 -8.34
CA GLU A 220 -17.71 -6.93 -7.16
C GLU A 220 -17.28 -7.82 -5.99
N LYS A 221 -16.68 -9.01 -6.28
CA LYS A 221 -16.53 -10.09 -5.29
C LYS A 221 -15.11 -10.62 -5.13
N THR A 222 -14.13 -10.00 -5.78
CA THR A 222 -12.76 -10.52 -5.81
C THR A 222 -11.85 -9.78 -4.83
N PHE A 223 -11.87 -8.45 -4.79
CA PHE A 223 -10.90 -7.63 -4.08
C PHE A 223 -11.44 -7.07 -2.78
N TYR A 224 -10.73 -7.32 -1.68
CA TYR A 224 -11.09 -6.90 -0.34
C TYR A 224 -9.90 -6.20 0.32
N GLY A 225 -10.15 -5.13 1.04
CA GLY A 225 -9.12 -4.37 1.76
C GLY A 225 -9.61 -3.87 3.11
N GLN A 226 -8.65 -3.63 4.01
CA GLN A 226 -8.88 -2.93 5.27
C GLN A 226 -7.85 -1.83 5.42
N GLU A 227 -8.30 -0.64 5.86
CA GLU A 227 -7.44 0.49 6.16
C GLU A 227 -8.01 1.27 7.34
N LEU A 228 -7.16 1.57 8.32
CA LEU A 228 -7.57 2.27 9.53
C LEU A 228 -7.68 3.79 9.30
N LYS A 229 -6.69 4.36 8.63
CA LYS A 229 -6.54 5.82 8.54
C LYS A 229 -7.34 6.40 7.38
N ALA A 230 -8.02 7.55 7.63
CA ALA A 230 -8.92 8.18 6.66
C ALA A 230 -8.26 8.56 5.33
N ILE A 231 -7.09 9.20 5.38
CA ILE A 231 -6.40 9.67 4.16
C ILE A 231 -5.92 8.50 3.30
N PRO A 232 -5.20 7.47 3.81
CA PRO A 232 -4.88 6.29 3.01
C PRO A 232 -6.11 5.55 2.48
N TYR A 233 -7.20 5.46 3.26
CA TYR A 233 -8.47 4.89 2.82
C TYR A 233 -9.04 5.63 1.59
N LEU A 234 -9.10 6.98 1.64
CA LEU A 234 -9.51 7.80 0.50
C LEU A 234 -8.60 7.56 -0.72
N ILE A 235 -7.28 7.68 -0.51
CA ILE A 235 -6.27 7.54 -1.56
C ILE A 235 -6.34 6.15 -2.20
N GLY A 236 -6.44 5.10 -1.38
CA GLY A 236 -6.54 3.72 -1.85
C GLY A 236 -7.85 3.44 -2.59
N THR A 237 -8.98 3.95 -2.07
CA THR A 237 -10.28 3.89 -2.74
C THR A 237 -10.23 4.58 -4.10
N MET A 238 -9.65 5.78 -4.15
CA MET A 238 -9.48 6.53 -5.39
C MET A 238 -8.59 5.80 -6.38
N ASN A 239 -7.48 5.21 -5.92
CA ASN A 239 -6.60 4.40 -6.75
C ASN A 239 -7.34 3.21 -7.38
N CYS A 240 -8.17 2.50 -6.61
CA CYS A 240 -9.01 1.43 -7.13
C CYS A 240 -9.98 1.93 -8.21
N ILE A 241 -10.69 3.02 -7.95
CA ILE A 241 -11.67 3.61 -8.88
C ILE A 241 -11.01 4.03 -10.19
N LEU A 242 -9.89 4.72 -10.15
CA LEU A 242 -9.13 5.15 -11.34
C LEU A 242 -8.63 3.98 -12.19
N HIS A 243 -8.45 2.80 -11.60
CA HIS A 243 -8.07 1.59 -12.31
C HIS A 243 -9.27 0.72 -12.74
N GLY A 244 -10.51 1.17 -12.47
CA GLY A 244 -11.74 0.52 -12.92
C GLY A 244 -12.43 -0.36 -11.88
N LEU A 245 -11.94 -0.41 -10.64
CA LEU A 245 -12.64 -1.01 -9.50
C LEU A 245 -13.56 0.05 -8.86
N LEU A 246 -14.72 0.27 -9.47
CA LEU A 246 -15.59 1.41 -9.16
C LEU A 246 -16.20 1.38 -7.74
N LEU A 247 -16.49 0.17 -7.24
CA LEU A 247 -17.04 -0.06 -5.90
C LEU A 247 -16.16 -1.07 -5.16
N PRO A 248 -14.93 -0.70 -4.75
CA PRO A 248 -14.02 -1.61 -4.08
C PRO A 248 -14.55 -2.03 -2.70
N ASN A 249 -14.35 -3.31 -2.31
CA ASN A 249 -14.70 -3.80 -0.98
C ASN A 249 -13.61 -3.44 0.02
N ILE A 250 -13.39 -2.15 0.24
CA ILE A 250 -12.44 -1.66 1.24
C ILE A 250 -13.23 -1.19 2.46
N VAL A 251 -12.87 -1.70 3.63
CA VAL A 251 -13.51 -1.34 4.90
C VAL A 251 -12.55 -0.48 5.72
N ARG A 252 -13.05 0.65 6.19
CA ARG A 252 -12.28 1.50 7.10
C ARG A 252 -12.45 1.01 8.53
N LYS A 253 -11.45 0.28 9.03
CA LYS A 253 -11.41 -0.25 10.40
C LYS A 253 -9.99 -0.64 10.82
N ASP A 254 -9.78 -0.81 12.13
CA ASP A 254 -8.57 -1.48 12.61
C ASP A 254 -8.67 -2.98 12.33
N THR A 255 -7.67 -3.51 11.63
CA THR A 255 -7.59 -4.93 11.27
C THR A 255 -7.58 -5.82 12.51
N PHE A 256 -6.97 -5.37 13.60
CA PHE A 256 -6.79 -6.16 14.81
C PHE A 256 -7.99 -6.11 15.77
N GLU A 257 -9.06 -5.36 15.45
CA GLU A 257 -10.34 -5.46 16.16
C GLU A 257 -11.03 -6.82 15.95
N GLU A 258 -10.75 -7.51 14.83
CA GLU A 258 -11.30 -8.84 14.61
C GLU A 258 -10.53 -9.88 15.43
N ASP A 259 -11.24 -10.61 16.28
CA ASP A 259 -10.69 -11.75 17.01
C ASP A 259 -10.39 -12.91 16.04
N VAL A 260 -9.11 -13.16 15.82
CA VAL A 260 -8.60 -14.28 15.01
C VAL A 260 -7.90 -15.35 15.85
N SER A 261 -7.97 -15.28 17.20
CA SER A 261 -7.48 -16.31 18.11
C SER A 261 -8.22 -17.63 17.89
N GLY A 262 -9.53 -17.53 17.58
CA GLY A 262 -10.41 -18.64 17.20
C GLY A 262 -10.54 -18.85 15.70
N THR A 263 -11.76 -19.16 15.23
CA THR A 263 -12.08 -19.33 13.81
C THR A 263 -12.56 -18.00 13.22
N PRO A 264 -11.85 -17.40 12.25
CA PRO A 264 -12.26 -16.14 11.67
C PRO A 264 -13.55 -16.26 10.84
N SER A 265 -14.32 -15.19 10.79
CA SER A 265 -15.62 -15.11 10.09
C SER A 265 -15.52 -15.32 8.58
N GLN A 266 -14.38 -14.90 7.98
CA GLN A 266 -14.12 -14.98 6.55
C GLN A 266 -12.67 -15.36 6.29
N ARG A 267 -12.43 -16.14 5.21
CA ARG A 267 -11.09 -16.47 4.70
C ARG A 267 -10.99 -16.17 3.22
N PHE A 268 -9.76 -15.96 2.74
CA PHE A 268 -9.45 -15.55 1.39
C PHE A 268 -8.53 -16.56 0.70
N ASP A 269 -8.60 -16.61 -0.63
CA ASP A 269 -7.74 -17.50 -1.43
C ASP A 269 -6.33 -16.96 -1.54
N VAL A 270 -6.21 -15.62 -1.64
CA VAL A 270 -4.94 -14.91 -1.77
C VAL A 270 -4.88 -13.76 -0.77
N ILE A 271 -3.75 -13.64 -0.08
CA ILE A 271 -3.45 -12.49 0.78
C ILE A 271 -2.13 -11.88 0.35
N LEU A 272 -2.13 -10.57 0.12
CA LEU A 272 -0.95 -9.79 -0.25
C LEU A 272 -0.93 -8.52 0.60
N THR A 273 0.15 -8.28 1.35
CA THR A 273 0.19 -7.13 2.24
C THR A 273 1.60 -6.68 2.59
N ASN A 274 1.72 -5.39 2.89
CA ASN A 274 2.93 -4.78 3.46
C ASN A 274 2.53 -4.06 4.76
N PRO A 275 2.63 -4.69 5.93
CA PRO A 275 2.32 -4.07 7.21
C PRO A 275 3.19 -2.84 7.48
N PRO A 276 2.69 -1.82 8.20
CA PRO A 276 3.49 -0.68 8.61
C PRO A 276 4.62 -1.15 9.54
N PHE A 277 5.84 -0.68 9.29
CA PHE A 277 7.01 -1.04 10.07
C PHE A 277 7.10 -0.25 11.39
N GLY A 278 7.44 -0.94 12.48
CA GLY A 278 7.61 -0.34 13.81
C GLY A 278 6.33 0.12 14.48
N GLY A 279 5.16 -0.24 13.92
CA GLY A 279 3.87 0.06 14.52
C GLY A 279 3.60 -0.74 15.79
N SER A 280 2.63 -0.29 16.60
CA SER A 280 2.22 -0.97 17.83
C SER A 280 0.74 -1.26 17.83
N VAL A 281 0.39 -2.52 18.15
CA VAL A 281 -0.99 -2.96 18.39
C VAL A 281 -1.43 -2.48 19.77
N ALA A 282 -2.59 -1.84 19.84
CA ALA A 282 -3.18 -1.37 21.10
C ALA A 282 -3.35 -2.53 22.09
N GLU A 283 -3.15 -2.26 23.38
CA GLU A 283 -3.08 -3.30 24.39
C GLU A 283 -4.34 -4.18 24.42
N HIS A 284 -5.52 -3.56 24.35
CA HIS A 284 -6.82 -4.25 24.40
C HIS A 284 -7.13 -5.09 23.15
N LEU A 285 -6.35 -4.98 22.07
CA LEU A 285 -6.52 -5.76 20.85
C LEU A 285 -5.55 -6.96 20.75
N ARG A 286 -4.56 -7.05 21.64
CA ARG A 286 -3.53 -8.10 21.57
C ARG A 286 -4.07 -9.49 21.82
N ASP A 287 -5.10 -9.61 22.64
CA ASP A 287 -5.75 -10.89 22.98
C ASP A 287 -6.61 -11.43 21.83
N ASN A 288 -6.91 -10.62 20.81
CA ASN A 288 -7.54 -11.06 19.57
C ASN A 288 -6.61 -11.91 18.68
N LEU A 289 -5.32 -12.05 19.05
CA LEU A 289 -4.30 -12.78 18.31
C LEU A 289 -3.96 -14.10 19.03
N PRO A 290 -3.65 -15.21 18.28
CA PRO A 290 -3.23 -16.48 18.87
C PRO A 290 -2.02 -16.36 19.82
N VAL A 291 -1.07 -15.50 19.49
CA VAL A 291 0.07 -15.13 20.33
C VAL A 291 0.04 -13.63 20.54
N PRO A 292 -0.35 -13.14 21.75
CA PRO A 292 -0.41 -11.71 22.04
C PRO A 292 0.93 -11.01 21.73
N THR A 293 0.86 -9.88 21.04
CA THR A 293 2.04 -9.09 20.66
C THR A 293 1.72 -7.62 20.51
N SER A 294 2.69 -6.77 20.78
CA SER A 294 2.63 -5.34 20.45
C SER A 294 3.13 -5.02 19.03
N SER A 295 3.90 -5.92 18.40
CA SER A 295 4.42 -5.68 17.04
C SER A 295 3.32 -5.81 16.00
N THR A 296 3.08 -4.76 15.22
CA THR A 296 2.14 -4.75 14.10
C THR A 296 2.49 -5.79 13.05
N GLU A 297 3.78 -5.96 12.74
CA GLU A 297 4.24 -6.91 11.72
C GLU A 297 4.00 -8.37 12.15
N LEU A 298 4.26 -8.69 13.43
CA LEU A 298 4.00 -10.03 13.95
C LEU A 298 2.50 -10.31 14.07
N ALA A 299 1.71 -9.31 14.42
CA ALA A 299 0.26 -9.37 14.43
C ALA A 299 -0.31 -9.61 13.03
N ALA A 300 0.18 -8.85 12.03
CA ALA A 300 -0.21 -9.00 10.64
C ALA A 300 0.11 -10.39 10.09
N LEU A 301 1.28 -10.95 10.40
CA LEU A 301 1.63 -12.32 10.01
C LEU A 301 0.62 -13.33 10.55
N GLN A 302 0.29 -13.27 11.85
CA GLN A 302 -0.71 -14.15 12.48
C GLN A 302 -2.09 -13.94 11.85
N TYR A 303 -2.50 -12.70 11.62
CA TYR A 303 -3.77 -12.37 10.99
C TYR A 303 -3.86 -12.99 9.58
N CYS A 304 -2.83 -12.87 8.75
CA CYS A 304 -2.75 -13.50 7.44
C CYS A 304 -2.86 -15.02 7.52
N MET A 305 -2.12 -15.66 8.44
CA MET A 305 -2.18 -17.12 8.66
C MET A 305 -3.62 -17.57 8.96
N ARG A 306 -4.35 -16.84 9.79
CA ARG A 306 -5.73 -17.20 10.20
C ARG A 306 -6.76 -16.91 9.10
N LYS A 307 -6.58 -15.83 8.33
CA LYS A 307 -7.50 -15.43 7.25
C LYS A 307 -7.28 -16.17 5.94
N LEU A 308 -6.25 -17.01 5.82
CA LEU A 308 -5.97 -17.77 4.62
C LEU A 308 -6.81 -19.05 4.55
N LYS A 309 -7.47 -19.31 3.40
CA LYS A 309 -8.17 -20.56 3.10
C LYS A 309 -7.20 -21.73 3.03
N LYS A 310 -7.68 -22.96 3.19
CA LYS A 310 -6.90 -24.16 2.87
C LYS A 310 -6.56 -24.15 1.37
N GLY A 311 -5.30 -24.36 1.03
CA GLY A 311 -4.79 -24.22 -0.33
C GLY A 311 -4.57 -22.78 -0.79
N GLY A 312 -4.92 -21.77 0.04
CA GLY A 312 -4.66 -20.37 -0.25
C GLY A 312 -3.19 -19.99 -0.14
N ARG A 313 -2.81 -18.84 -0.72
CA ARG A 313 -1.44 -18.35 -0.85
C ARG A 313 -1.29 -16.95 -0.26
N CYS A 314 -0.17 -16.71 0.39
CA CYS A 314 0.14 -15.41 0.99
C CYS A 314 1.52 -14.90 0.54
N GLY A 315 1.59 -13.61 0.25
CA GLY A 315 2.84 -12.85 0.14
C GLY A 315 2.81 -11.66 1.11
N ILE A 316 3.77 -11.62 2.01
CA ILE A 316 3.86 -10.58 3.05
C ILE A 316 5.25 -9.97 3.09
N VAL A 317 5.32 -8.65 3.28
CA VAL A 317 6.58 -7.93 3.53
C VAL A 317 6.84 -7.91 5.02
N LEU A 318 7.99 -8.43 5.45
CA LEU A 318 8.38 -8.47 6.87
C LEU A 318 9.77 -7.86 7.08
N PRO A 319 9.95 -7.02 8.10
CA PRO A 319 11.28 -6.55 8.48
C PRO A 319 12.11 -7.73 9.01
N GLU A 320 13.41 -7.67 8.82
CA GLU A 320 14.33 -8.75 9.17
C GLU A 320 14.20 -9.19 10.65
N GLY A 321 13.87 -8.22 11.53
CA GLY A 321 13.62 -8.49 12.95
C GLY A 321 12.56 -9.55 13.23
N VAL A 322 11.54 -9.70 12.38
CA VAL A 322 10.52 -10.76 12.54
C VAL A 322 11.13 -12.14 12.29
N LEU A 323 12.11 -12.23 11.40
CA LEU A 323 12.70 -13.50 10.97
C LEU A 323 13.67 -14.10 12.01
N PHE A 324 14.44 -13.28 12.74
CA PHE A 324 15.43 -13.80 13.70
C PHE A 324 15.00 -13.73 15.17
N ARG A 325 14.12 -12.82 15.58
CA ARG A 325 13.78 -12.65 17.00
C ARG A 325 13.18 -13.92 17.62
N GLY A 326 13.49 -14.12 18.91
CA GLY A 326 12.98 -15.19 19.77
C GLY A 326 11.62 -14.83 20.43
N GLY A 327 11.25 -15.57 21.51
CA GLY A 327 10.04 -15.30 22.27
C GLY A 327 8.74 -15.50 21.46
N ALA A 328 7.86 -14.49 21.43
CA ALA A 328 6.61 -14.52 20.67
C ALA A 328 6.85 -14.75 19.17
N TYR A 329 7.88 -14.13 18.60
CA TYR A 329 8.26 -14.30 17.19
C TYR A 329 8.61 -15.75 16.86
N LYS A 330 9.38 -16.42 17.72
CA LYS A 330 9.73 -17.84 17.55
C LYS A 330 8.48 -18.71 17.58
N LYS A 331 7.55 -18.47 18.53
CA LYS A 331 6.29 -19.23 18.62
C LYS A 331 5.48 -19.16 17.34
N VAL A 332 5.31 -17.94 16.79
CA VAL A 332 4.58 -17.73 15.54
C VAL A 332 5.30 -18.36 14.35
N LYS A 333 6.64 -18.26 14.25
CA LYS A 333 7.43 -18.91 13.20
C LYS A 333 7.32 -20.45 13.25
N MET A 334 7.32 -21.03 14.45
CA MET A 334 7.13 -22.48 14.61
C MET A 334 5.74 -22.92 14.13
N GLU A 335 4.69 -22.18 14.47
CA GLU A 335 3.32 -22.46 13.97
C GLU A 335 3.25 -22.31 12.45
N LEU A 336 3.83 -21.22 11.90
CA LEU A 336 3.89 -20.97 10.46
C LEU A 336 4.55 -22.14 9.71
N LEU A 337 5.72 -22.58 10.15
CA LEU A 337 6.47 -23.66 9.49
C LEU A 337 5.83 -25.05 9.67
N LYS A 338 5.05 -25.24 10.74
CA LYS A 338 4.34 -26.49 11.03
C LYS A 338 3.05 -26.64 10.23
N GLU A 339 2.30 -25.55 10.06
CA GLU A 339 0.95 -25.59 9.48
C GLU A 339 0.89 -25.11 8.04
N PHE A 340 1.90 -24.35 7.60
CA PHE A 340 1.99 -23.75 6.28
C PHE A 340 3.30 -24.14 5.60
N ASN A 341 3.28 -24.16 4.28
CA ASN A 341 4.45 -24.33 3.44
C ASN A 341 5.07 -22.96 3.12
N VAL A 342 6.05 -22.53 3.89
CA VAL A 342 6.89 -21.37 3.53
C VAL A 342 7.86 -21.81 2.45
N HIS A 343 7.62 -21.43 1.23
CA HIS A 343 8.36 -21.93 0.07
C HIS A 343 9.38 -20.95 -0.50
N THR A 344 9.31 -19.67 -0.13
CA THR A 344 10.19 -18.62 -0.71
C THR A 344 10.39 -17.47 0.26
N ILE A 345 11.64 -17.04 0.42
CA ILE A 345 12.03 -15.81 1.11
C ILE A 345 12.99 -15.04 0.21
N ILE A 346 12.64 -13.79 -0.13
CA ILE A 346 13.48 -12.88 -0.91
C ILE A 346 13.97 -11.79 0.02
N SER A 347 15.28 -11.76 0.28
CA SER A 347 15.92 -10.72 1.08
C SER A 347 16.16 -9.48 0.23
N LEU A 348 15.65 -8.34 0.68
CA LEU A 348 15.78 -7.07 0.00
C LEU A 348 17.00 -6.31 0.53
N PRO A 349 17.74 -5.59 -0.32
CA PRO A 349 18.86 -4.78 0.12
C PRO A 349 18.39 -3.57 0.94
N SER A 350 19.31 -2.99 1.71
CA SER A 350 19.08 -1.74 2.41
C SER A 350 18.65 -0.63 1.43
N GLY A 351 17.85 0.31 1.91
CA GLY A 351 17.35 1.41 1.08
C GLY A 351 16.13 1.09 0.22
N THR A 352 15.72 -0.19 0.09
CA THR A 352 14.49 -0.55 -0.65
C THR A 352 13.26 0.19 -0.12
N PHE A 353 13.21 0.40 1.18
CA PHE A 353 12.19 1.18 1.89
C PHE A 353 12.73 2.50 2.46
N ALA A 354 13.63 3.17 1.74
CA ALA A 354 14.19 4.47 2.12
C ALA A 354 13.12 5.56 2.33
N TYR A 355 11.92 5.35 1.79
CA TYR A 355 10.79 6.27 1.95
C TYR A 355 10.28 6.38 3.39
N ILE A 356 10.41 5.31 4.19
CA ILE A 356 9.93 5.26 5.58
C ILE A 356 10.98 5.81 6.54
N ALA A 357 12.23 5.91 6.10
CA ALA A 357 13.33 6.35 6.95
C ALA A 357 13.22 7.84 7.32
N PRO A 358 13.65 8.24 8.52
CA PRO A 358 13.97 9.62 8.84
C PRO A 358 14.96 10.20 7.83
N LYS A 359 15.08 11.53 7.76
CA LYS A 359 16.01 12.19 6.83
C LYS A 359 17.40 11.57 6.94
N GLY A 360 17.92 11.04 5.84
CA GLY A 360 19.27 10.45 5.76
C GLY A 360 19.37 8.95 6.09
N GLY A 361 18.30 8.31 6.54
CA GLY A 361 18.29 6.86 6.84
C GLY A 361 18.03 5.98 5.62
N SER A 362 18.47 4.71 5.67
CA SER A 362 18.24 3.71 4.63
C SER A 362 16.91 2.96 4.75
N GLY A 363 16.15 3.19 5.82
CA GLY A 363 14.95 2.41 6.13
C GLY A 363 15.25 1.00 6.66
N PRO A 364 14.23 0.28 7.09
CA PRO A 364 14.40 -1.08 7.62
C PRO A 364 14.81 -2.04 6.51
N LYS A 365 15.70 -2.99 6.82
CA LYS A 365 15.94 -4.15 5.98
C LYS A 365 14.72 -5.05 6.05
N ALA A 366 14.18 -5.43 4.90
CA ALA A 366 12.95 -6.20 4.79
C ALA A 366 13.11 -7.42 3.89
N ASN A 367 12.15 -8.33 4.00
CA ASN A 367 12.09 -9.56 3.22
C ASN A 367 10.68 -9.76 2.67
N LEU A 368 10.58 -10.32 1.46
CA LEU A 368 9.31 -10.81 0.92
C LEU A 368 9.19 -12.27 1.32
N VAL A 369 8.17 -12.61 2.09
CA VAL A 369 7.92 -13.97 2.58
C VAL A 369 6.67 -14.52 1.91
N PHE A 370 6.80 -15.71 1.30
CA PHE A 370 5.70 -16.37 0.60
C PHE A 370 5.42 -17.73 1.22
N PHE A 371 4.16 -17.97 1.52
CA PHE A 371 3.69 -19.24 2.04
C PHE A 371 2.30 -19.59 1.54
N ASP A 372 1.99 -20.88 1.55
CA ASP A 372 0.66 -21.38 1.25
C ASP A 372 0.14 -22.31 2.36
N ARG A 373 -1.16 -22.54 2.39
CA ARG A 373 -1.81 -23.39 3.38
C ARG A 373 -2.05 -24.80 2.83
N THR A 374 -0.97 -25.47 2.37
CA THR A 374 -1.03 -26.84 1.81
C THR A 374 -0.43 -27.89 2.74
N GLY A 375 0.31 -27.49 3.76
CA GLY A 375 0.95 -28.39 4.72
C GLY A 375 2.24 -27.81 5.30
N PRO A 376 3.00 -28.61 6.06
CA PRO A 376 4.22 -28.13 6.70
C PRO A 376 5.32 -27.80 5.70
N THR A 377 6.15 -26.82 6.06
CA THR A 377 7.37 -26.48 5.34
C THR A 377 8.36 -27.63 5.35
N LYS A 378 8.93 -27.97 4.20
CA LYS A 378 10.02 -28.97 4.05
C LYS A 378 11.34 -28.28 3.77
N GLU A 379 11.34 -27.33 2.88
CA GLU A 379 12.50 -26.55 2.46
C GLU A 379 12.05 -25.16 2.04
N ILE A 380 12.94 -24.18 2.10
CA ILE A 380 12.70 -22.79 1.70
C ILE A 380 13.73 -22.41 0.65
N TRP A 381 13.24 -21.90 -0.49
CA TRP A 381 14.09 -21.26 -1.48
C TRP A 381 14.32 -19.81 -1.09
N TYR A 382 15.59 -19.42 -0.99
CA TYR A 382 16.04 -18.07 -0.68
C TYR A 382 16.58 -17.38 -1.91
N TYR A 383 16.39 -16.09 -1.97
CA TYR A 383 17.03 -15.19 -2.93
C TYR A 383 17.49 -13.91 -2.24
N GLU A 384 18.75 -13.53 -2.45
CA GLU A 384 19.29 -12.24 -2.02
C GLU A 384 19.27 -11.28 -3.22
N LEU A 385 18.42 -10.25 -3.16
CA LEU A 385 18.36 -9.23 -4.21
C LEU A 385 19.59 -8.35 -4.13
N VAL A 386 20.39 -8.35 -5.18
CA VAL A 386 21.58 -7.52 -5.32
C VAL A 386 21.25 -6.37 -6.27
N PRO A 387 21.36 -5.10 -5.82
CA PRO A 387 21.14 -3.95 -6.69
C PRO A 387 22.17 -3.89 -7.81
N PRO A 388 21.85 -3.28 -8.96
CA PRO A 388 22.83 -2.94 -9.98
C PRO A 388 23.97 -2.12 -9.34
N ASN A 389 25.21 -2.37 -9.77
CA ASN A 389 26.43 -1.74 -9.24
C ASN A 389 26.71 -2.03 -7.75
N ARG A 390 25.97 -2.97 -7.10
CA ARG A 390 26.09 -3.31 -5.67
C ARG A 390 25.87 -2.13 -4.72
N GLU A 391 25.28 -1.06 -5.19
CA GLU A 391 24.90 0.09 -4.36
C GLU A 391 23.52 -0.11 -3.73
N ASN A 392 23.31 0.42 -2.51
CA ASN A 392 22.00 0.39 -1.87
C ASN A 392 20.99 1.26 -2.63
N TYR A 393 19.72 0.85 -2.63
CA TYR A 393 18.66 1.71 -3.14
C TYR A 393 18.51 2.97 -2.28
N THR A 394 18.06 4.04 -2.93
CA THR A 394 17.81 5.33 -2.29
C THR A 394 16.48 5.92 -2.79
N LYS A 395 16.03 7.01 -2.20
CA LYS A 395 14.87 7.76 -2.72
C LYS A 395 15.08 8.25 -4.16
N ALA A 396 16.31 8.63 -4.50
CA ALA A 396 16.66 9.09 -5.85
C ALA A 396 16.85 7.94 -6.83
N ASN A 397 17.35 6.80 -6.37
CA ASN A 397 17.58 5.61 -7.18
C ASN A 397 16.83 4.40 -6.56
N PRO A 398 15.49 4.33 -6.73
CA PRO A 398 14.67 3.27 -6.16
C PRO A 398 14.77 1.96 -6.97
N VAL A 399 14.27 0.87 -6.37
CA VAL A 399 14.10 -0.40 -7.07
C VAL A 399 13.24 -0.25 -8.33
N GLN A 400 13.65 -0.89 -9.43
CA GLN A 400 12.97 -0.91 -10.73
C GLN A 400 12.56 -2.34 -11.10
N ASP A 401 11.69 -2.50 -12.12
CA ASP A 401 11.20 -3.82 -12.54
C ASP A 401 12.31 -4.71 -13.12
N ASP A 402 13.24 -4.14 -13.88
CA ASP A 402 14.37 -4.86 -14.48
C ASP A 402 15.31 -5.47 -13.44
N HIS A 403 15.45 -4.84 -12.26
CA HIS A 403 16.23 -5.36 -11.14
C HIS A 403 15.66 -6.68 -10.58
N LEU A 404 14.39 -6.97 -10.84
CA LEU A 404 13.66 -8.11 -10.28
C LEU A 404 13.48 -9.27 -11.30
N ILE A 405 13.90 -9.08 -12.55
CA ILE A 405 13.72 -10.08 -13.62
C ILE A 405 14.46 -11.38 -13.29
N ASP A 406 15.74 -11.30 -12.92
CA ASP A 406 16.57 -12.48 -12.58
C ASP A 406 15.95 -13.26 -11.40
N CYS A 407 15.50 -12.55 -10.36
CA CYS A 407 14.83 -13.15 -9.22
C CYS A 407 13.59 -13.96 -9.64
N TYR A 408 12.75 -13.38 -10.49
CA TYR A 408 11.53 -14.04 -10.94
C TYR A 408 11.81 -15.24 -11.85
N GLU A 409 12.75 -15.13 -12.78
CA GLU A 409 13.11 -16.24 -13.68
C GLU A 409 13.66 -17.43 -12.89
N LYS A 410 14.57 -17.21 -11.94
CA LYS A 410 15.13 -18.26 -11.07
C LYS A 410 14.08 -18.84 -10.13
N TRP A 411 13.16 -18.01 -9.63
CA TRP A 411 12.07 -18.46 -8.76
C TRP A 411 11.18 -19.51 -9.43
N LYS A 412 10.88 -19.38 -10.72
CA LYS A 412 10.01 -20.32 -11.45
C LYS A 412 10.46 -21.76 -11.36
N ASN A 413 11.78 -21.99 -11.39
CA ASN A 413 12.39 -23.31 -11.36
C ASN A 413 13.10 -23.63 -10.04
N LYS A 414 13.00 -22.74 -9.03
CA LYS A 414 13.75 -22.82 -7.78
C LYS A 414 15.26 -23.02 -8.02
N GLU A 415 15.77 -22.31 -9.03
CA GLU A 415 17.16 -22.43 -9.45
C GLU A 415 18.11 -21.96 -8.34
N VAL A 416 19.19 -22.72 -8.12
CA VAL A 416 20.29 -22.37 -7.20
C VAL A 416 21.36 -21.62 -7.98
N SER A 417 21.81 -20.49 -7.44
CA SER A 417 22.80 -19.63 -8.09
C SER A 417 23.65 -18.90 -7.04
N GLU A 418 24.48 -17.95 -7.46
CA GLU A 418 25.24 -17.08 -6.56
C GLU A 418 24.32 -16.34 -5.56
N ASN A 419 23.12 -15.93 -5.99
CA ASN A 419 22.17 -15.15 -5.21
C ASN A 419 20.98 -15.98 -4.69
N SER A 420 20.89 -17.25 -5.01
CA SER A 420 19.77 -18.12 -4.61
C SER A 420 20.24 -19.50 -4.12
N TRP A 421 19.57 -20.02 -3.09
CA TRP A 421 19.87 -21.30 -2.46
C TRP A 421 18.64 -21.90 -1.80
N ILE A 422 18.73 -23.16 -1.40
CA ILE A 422 17.67 -23.87 -0.69
C ILE A 422 18.17 -24.24 0.71
N VAL A 423 17.31 -24.10 1.71
CA VAL A 423 17.58 -24.47 3.10
C VAL A 423 16.50 -25.45 3.57
N SER A 424 16.91 -26.60 4.15
CA SER A 424 15.99 -27.58 4.69
C SER A 424 15.33 -27.11 5.99
N ILE A 425 14.19 -27.67 6.34
CA ILE A 425 13.53 -27.39 7.64
C ILE A 425 14.38 -27.86 8.82
N GLU A 426 15.17 -28.92 8.66
CA GLU A 426 16.11 -29.43 9.66
C GLU A 426 17.16 -28.38 10.00
N GLU A 427 17.79 -27.79 9.00
CA GLU A 427 18.78 -26.71 9.17
C GLU A 427 18.16 -25.46 9.83
N ILE A 428 16.91 -25.12 9.51
CA ILE A 428 16.18 -24.01 10.15
C ILE A 428 15.93 -24.30 11.63
N ARG A 429 15.61 -25.55 11.98
CA ARG A 429 15.44 -25.97 13.38
C ARG A 429 16.73 -25.88 14.17
N GLU A 430 17.85 -26.29 13.57
CA GLU A 430 19.18 -26.18 14.17
C GLU A 430 19.59 -24.72 14.42
N ARG A 431 19.12 -23.80 13.57
CA ARG A 431 19.29 -22.34 13.73
C ARG A 431 18.28 -21.71 14.68
N ASP A 432 17.59 -22.47 15.51
CA ASP A 432 16.56 -21.99 16.45
C ASP A 432 15.42 -21.23 15.76
N TYR A 433 15.01 -21.70 14.57
CA TYR A 433 13.97 -21.09 13.73
C TYR A 433 14.32 -19.67 13.25
N ASP A 434 15.59 -19.36 13.08
CA ASP A 434 16.05 -18.16 12.40
C ASP A 434 15.85 -18.33 10.88
N LEU A 435 14.97 -17.48 10.32
CA LEU A 435 14.60 -17.47 8.90
C LEU A 435 15.36 -16.41 8.09
N THR A 436 16.37 -15.75 8.67
CA THR A 436 17.15 -14.76 7.92
C THR A 436 17.93 -15.38 6.78
N ALA A 437 18.01 -14.64 5.69
CA ALA A 437 18.78 -15.05 4.51
C ALA A 437 20.29 -15.01 4.83
N ARG A 438 20.92 -16.19 4.84
CA ARG A 438 22.36 -16.33 5.01
C ARG A 438 22.90 -17.00 3.76
N ASN A 439 23.30 -16.20 2.79
CA ASN A 439 23.78 -16.70 1.50
C ASN A 439 25.08 -17.51 1.66
N PRO A 440 25.05 -18.84 1.46
CA PRO A 440 26.24 -19.67 1.59
C PRO A 440 27.20 -19.51 0.41
N ASN A 441 26.71 -18.98 -0.72
CA ASN A 441 27.45 -18.84 -1.96
C ASN A 441 28.18 -17.47 -2.04
N LYS A 442 27.96 -16.61 -1.05
CA LYS A 442 28.58 -15.29 -1.00
C LYS A 442 30.09 -15.49 -0.81
N LYS A 443 30.87 -15.26 -1.86
CA LYS A 443 32.31 -15.17 -1.72
C LYS A 443 32.58 -14.09 -0.68
N GLN A 444 33.19 -14.46 0.45
CA GLN A 444 33.79 -13.48 1.33
C GLN A 444 34.88 -12.79 0.51
N GLU A 445 34.56 -11.67 -0.12
CA GLU A 445 35.58 -10.72 -0.45
C GLU A 445 36.12 -10.26 0.92
N LEU A 446 37.23 -10.85 1.33
CA LEU A 446 38.07 -10.29 2.36
C LEU A 446 38.52 -8.93 1.78
N ILE A 447 37.70 -7.89 2.02
CA ILE A 447 38.17 -6.52 1.85
C ILE A 447 39.25 -6.40 2.93
N TYR A 448 40.49 -6.59 2.51
CA TYR A 448 41.62 -6.29 3.37
C TYR A 448 41.60 -4.77 3.53
N VAL A 449 41.04 -4.32 4.63
CA VAL A 449 41.14 -2.94 5.08
C VAL A 449 42.43 -2.89 5.87
N GLU A 450 43.34 -2.00 5.51
CA GLU A 450 44.56 -1.79 6.25
C GLU A 450 44.22 -1.52 7.73
N PRO A 451 44.91 -2.15 8.68
CA PRO A 451 44.63 -1.99 10.12
C PRO A 451 44.51 -0.53 10.55
N GLU A 452 45.28 0.37 9.95
CA GLU A 452 45.24 1.79 10.20
C GLU A 452 43.92 2.43 9.80
N GLU A 453 43.37 2.11 8.62
CA GLU A 453 42.07 2.60 8.16
C GLU A 453 40.92 2.06 9.02
N LEU A 454 41.05 0.81 9.48
CA LEU A 454 40.06 0.20 10.37
C LEU A 454 40.04 0.92 11.74
N VAL A 455 41.23 1.26 12.30
CA VAL A 455 41.36 1.99 13.54
C VAL A 455 40.81 3.42 13.39
N GLU A 456 41.11 4.12 12.31
CA GLU A 456 40.53 5.44 12.03
C GLU A 456 39.01 5.39 11.93
N SER A 457 38.44 4.44 11.23
CA SER A 457 36.99 4.24 11.13
C SER A 457 36.34 3.97 12.49
N ILE A 458 36.98 3.19 13.36
CA ILE A 458 36.50 2.93 14.73
C ILE A 458 36.54 4.22 15.55
N LEU A 459 37.65 4.98 15.53
CA LEU A 459 37.77 6.23 16.24
C LEU A 459 36.77 7.29 15.80
N GLU A 460 36.46 7.35 14.51
CA GLU A 460 35.43 8.27 13.98
C GLU A 460 34.05 7.91 14.50
N LYS A 461 33.71 6.61 14.52
CA LYS A 461 32.44 6.12 15.08
C LYS A 461 32.33 6.36 16.58
N GLU A 462 33.41 6.17 17.34
CA GLU A 462 33.41 6.47 18.77
C GLU A 462 33.20 7.98 19.05
N ARG A 463 33.83 8.85 18.27
CA ARG A 463 33.61 10.32 18.40
C ARG A 463 32.12 10.64 18.13
N HIS A 464 31.57 10.11 17.10
CA HIS A 464 30.13 10.32 16.78
C HIS A 464 29.23 9.83 17.90
N ILE A 465 29.52 8.66 18.49
CA ILE A 465 28.78 8.14 19.65
C ILE A 465 28.90 9.11 20.84
N LEU A 466 30.05 9.64 21.11
CA LEU A 466 30.26 10.61 22.19
C LEU A 466 29.48 11.90 21.95
N GLU A 467 29.48 12.43 20.73
CA GLU A 467 28.69 13.61 20.34
C GLU A 467 27.19 13.38 20.60
N VAL A 468 26.65 12.26 20.14
CA VAL A 468 25.22 11.89 20.36
C VAL A 468 24.92 11.74 21.86
N LEU A 469 25.83 11.14 22.64
CA LEU A 469 25.67 11.01 24.09
C LEU A 469 25.71 12.37 24.81
N GLU A 470 26.54 13.32 24.35
CA GLU A 470 26.57 14.69 24.86
C GLU A 470 25.29 15.45 24.52
N GLU A 471 24.73 15.28 23.30
CA GLU A 471 23.42 15.84 22.93
C GLU A 471 22.33 15.31 23.83
N ILE A 472 22.26 13.98 24.04
CA ILE A 472 21.29 13.33 24.94
C ILE A 472 21.45 13.88 26.37
N ARG A 473 22.69 14.02 26.88
CA ARG A 473 22.97 14.58 28.21
C ARG A 473 22.48 16.02 28.34
N ASN A 474 22.68 16.83 27.30
CA ASN A 474 22.22 18.21 27.28
C ASN A 474 20.68 18.33 27.26
N ILE A 475 20.01 17.45 26.52
CA ILE A 475 18.54 17.38 26.50
C ILE A 475 17.99 16.95 27.88
N LEU A 476 18.59 15.93 28.50
CA LEU A 476 18.17 15.43 29.82
C LEU A 476 18.58 16.36 30.98
N GLY A 477 19.66 17.16 30.82
CA GLY A 477 20.14 18.11 31.83
C GLY A 477 19.49 19.49 31.76
N GLY A 478 18.74 19.79 30.72
CA GLY A 478 18.03 21.07 30.53
C GLY A 478 16.68 21.18 31.27
N GLU A 479 16.26 20.17 31.99
CA GLU A 479 15.06 20.17 32.84
C GLU A 479 15.45 20.25 34.34
N ARG A 480 16.18 21.30 34.76
CA ARG A 480 16.27 21.67 36.16
C ARG A 480 16.25 23.18 36.34
#